data_f3cf10192595976c931266bd211bd37d
#
_entry.id   f3cf10192595976c931266bd211bd37d
#
_cell.length_a   1.000
_cell.length_b   1.000
_cell.length_c   1.000
_cell.angle_alpha   90.00
_cell.angle_beta   90.00
_cell.angle_gamma   90.00
#
_symmetry.space_group_name_H-M   'P 1'
#
loop_
_entity.id
_entity.type
_entity.pdbx_description
1 polymer ?
#
loop_
_entity_poly.entity_id
_entity_poly.type
_entity_poly.pdbx_seq_one_letter_code
_entity_poly.pdbx_strand_id
1 'polypeptide(L)'
;MKLYLNSFYNKSFKSKTEIINKIKKDLESKLKAKIKIKFINSFHKEPKYIDLNNLKRKKTPTKKIIKFNGFRSICPVTSQPDFANIYIYSDKSICTSWLKKYLISFANHGGFHEQCIELIFTKLKNKYEINHLEVCGRFQRRGGIDINPIRGTHQKKMFINFREFNQ
;
A
#
# COMPACT_ATOMS: atom_id res chain seq x y z
N MET A 1 12.80 8.18 8.37
CA MET A 1 11.70 7.88 9.35
C MET A 1 12.19 7.02 10.52
N LYS A 2 12.75 5.83 10.30
CA LYS A 2 13.21 4.94 11.39
C LYS A 2 14.10 5.63 12.43
N LEU A 3 15.20 6.26 12.00
CA LEU A 3 16.11 6.97 12.91
C LEU A 3 15.41 8.12 13.67
N TYR A 4 14.52 8.83 12.99
CA TYR A 4 13.72 9.88 13.62
C TYR A 4 12.83 9.32 14.73
N LEU A 5 12.10 8.24 14.48
CA LEU A 5 11.24 7.62 15.51
C LEU A 5 12.08 7.04 16.66
N ASN A 6 13.22 6.42 16.36
CA ASN A 6 14.13 5.91 17.39
C ASN A 6 14.73 7.03 18.26
N SER A 7 14.83 8.27 17.76
CA SER A 7 15.32 9.40 18.56
C SER A 7 14.43 9.77 19.75
N PHE A 8 13.21 9.24 19.80
CA PHE A 8 12.28 9.40 20.93
C PHE A 8 12.47 8.38 22.04
N TYR A 9 13.23 7.31 21.81
CA TYR A 9 13.35 6.18 22.75
C TYR A 9 13.81 6.59 24.15
N ASN A 10 14.82 7.46 24.24
CA ASN A 10 15.38 7.93 25.52
C ASN A 10 14.79 9.27 25.98
N LYS A 11 13.64 9.69 25.46
CA LYS A 11 12.99 10.96 25.82
C LYS A 11 11.75 10.72 26.63
N SER A 12 11.59 11.50 27.70
CA SER A 12 10.37 11.51 28.49
C SER A 12 9.36 12.52 27.93
N PHE A 13 8.11 12.13 27.90
CA PHE A 13 6.98 12.96 27.47
C PHE A 13 5.87 12.91 28.50
N LYS A 14 5.18 14.04 28.73
CA LYS A 14 4.08 14.14 29.68
C LYS A 14 2.84 13.34 29.23
N SER A 15 2.65 13.16 27.92
CA SER A 15 1.48 12.47 27.38
C SER A 15 1.72 11.95 25.95
N LYS A 16 0.86 10.99 25.51
CA LYS A 16 0.81 10.53 24.12
C LYS A 16 0.49 11.68 23.16
N THR A 17 -0.32 12.65 23.59
CA THR A 17 -0.69 13.82 22.77
C THR A 17 0.52 14.70 22.48
N GLU A 18 1.41 14.89 23.45
CA GLU A 18 2.64 15.65 23.25
C GLU A 18 3.52 15.03 22.18
N ILE A 19 3.70 13.71 22.20
CA ILE A 19 4.47 12.98 21.17
C ILE A 19 3.82 13.13 19.79
N ILE A 20 2.49 12.97 19.69
CA ILE A 20 1.75 13.14 18.43
C ILE A 20 1.96 14.53 17.87
N ASN A 21 1.80 15.55 18.70
CA ASN A 21 1.94 16.95 18.28
C ASN A 21 3.37 17.26 17.82
N LYS A 22 4.37 16.75 18.53
CA LYS A 22 5.78 16.91 18.15
C LYS A 22 6.06 16.26 16.79
N ILE A 23 5.68 15.00 16.61
CA ILE A 23 5.88 14.27 15.35
C ILE A 23 5.11 14.95 14.22
N LYS A 24 3.87 15.36 14.48
CA LYS A 24 3.03 16.05 13.50
C LYS A 24 3.68 17.34 13.02
N LYS A 25 4.11 18.21 13.94
CA LYS A 25 4.78 19.47 13.63
C LYS A 25 6.04 19.25 12.78
N ASP A 26 6.89 18.32 13.19
CA ASP A 26 8.15 18.05 12.51
C ASP A 26 7.95 17.53 11.08
N LEU A 27 7.00 16.59 10.91
CA LEU A 27 6.72 15.99 9.60
C LEU A 27 5.95 16.94 8.68
N GLU A 28 4.94 17.69 9.17
CA GLU A 28 4.21 18.66 8.37
C GLU A 28 5.14 19.79 7.86
N SER A 29 6.04 20.26 8.72
CA SER A 29 7.07 21.24 8.34
C SER A 29 7.97 20.72 7.22
N LYS A 30 8.41 19.46 7.31
CA LYS A 30 9.32 18.87 6.32
C LYS A 30 8.63 18.49 5.01
N LEU A 31 7.42 17.96 5.08
CA LEU A 31 6.66 17.48 3.92
C LEU A 31 5.83 18.59 3.26
N LYS A 32 5.64 19.73 3.94
CA LYS A 32 4.73 20.81 3.52
C LYS A 32 3.32 20.32 3.20
N ALA A 33 2.87 19.29 3.93
CA ALA A 33 1.58 18.63 3.76
C ALA A 33 0.96 18.27 5.11
N LYS A 34 -0.38 18.28 5.18
CA LYS A 34 -1.11 17.87 6.38
C LYS A 34 -1.01 16.35 6.58
N ILE A 35 -0.71 15.93 7.80
CA ILE A 35 -0.63 14.51 8.17
C ILE A 35 -1.59 14.18 9.32
N LYS A 36 -1.99 12.91 9.40
CA LYS A 36 -2.74 12.35 10.52
C LYS A 36 -1.88 11.31 11.22
N ILE A 37 -1.80 11.40 12.54
CA ILE A 37 -1.05 10.47 13.38
C ILE A 37 -2.00 9.88 14.41
N LYS A 38 -1.91 8.57 14.64
CA LYS A 38 -2.66 7.87 15.68
C LYS A 38 -1.79 6.80 16.31
N PHE A 39 -1.87 6.66 17.64
CA PHE A 39 -1.51 5.41 18.30
C PHE A 39 -2.62 4.40 18.09
N ILE A 40 -2.28 3.19 17.73
CA ILE A 40 -3.22 2.08 17.55
C ILE A 40 -2.75 0.89 18.37
N ASN A 41 -3.69 0.18 18.97
CA ASN A 41 -3.41 -1.02 19.77
C ASN A 41 -3.69 -2.30 18.98
N SER A 42 -4.43 -2.20 17.87
CA SER A 42 -4.78 -3.34 17.03
C SER A 42 -4.97 -2.92 15.57
N PHE A 43 -4.82 -3.86 14.67
CA PHE A 43 -5.14 -3.71 13.27
C PHE A 43 -6.53 -4.29 12.97
N HIS A 44 -7.18 -3.77 11.94
CA HIS A 44 -8.39 -4.40 11.39
C HIS A 44 -8.05 -5.76 10.78
N LYS A 45 -9.06 -6.61 10.65
CA LYS A 45 -8.92 -7.86 9.91
C LYS A 45 -8.68 -7.57 8.44
N GLU A 46 -7.88 -8.43 7.80
CA GLU A 46 -7.71 -8.43 6.36
C GLU A 46 -9.08 -8.52 5.67
N PRO A 47 -9.34 -7.71 4.63
CA PRO A 47 -10.60 -7.79 3.91
C PRO A 47 -10.75 -9.13 3.19
N LYS A 48 -11.99 -9.61 3.03
CA LYS A 48 -12.25 -10.80 2.20
C LYS A 48 -11.83 -10.52 0.76
N TYR A 49 -11.07 -11.41 0.17
CA TYR A 49 -10.53 -11.26 -1.18
C TYR A 49 -10.65 -12.55 -2.01
N ILE A 50 -10.44 -12.40 -3.30
CA ILE A 50 -10.26 -13.49 -4.25
C ILE A 50 -8.78 -13.52 -4.65
N ASP A 51 -8.15 -14.66 -4.48
CA ASP A 51 -6.74 -14.84 -4.83
C ASP A 51 -6.57 -14.85 -6.37
N LEU A 52 -5.89 -13.82 -6.88
CA LEU A 52 -5.59 -13.69 -8.30
C LEU A 52 -4.66 -14.80 -8.80
N ASN A 53 -3.71 -15.24 -7.98
CA ASN A 53 -2.72 -16.25 -8.37
C ASN A 53 -3.41 -17.57 -8.75
N ASN A 54 -4.47 -17.94 -8.04
CA ASN A 54 -5.25 -19.16 -8.24
C ASN A 54 -6.50 -18.97 -9.12
N LEU A 55 -6.80 -17.73 -9.54
CA LEU A 55 -8.01 -17.45 -10.31
C LEU A 55 -7.87 -17.98 -11.75
N LYS A 56 -8.70 -18.98 -12.11
CA LYS A 56 -8.72 -19.61 -13.45
C LYS A 56 -9.64 -18.90 -14.46
N ARG A 57 -10.48 -17.95 -14.02
CA ARG A 57 -11.41 -17.22 -14.90
C ARG A 57 -10.67 -16.27 -15.83
N LYS A 58 -11.19 -16.09 -17.06
CA LYS A 58 -10.64 -15.14 -18.06
C LYS A 58 -10.69 -13.68 -17.59
N LYS A 59 -11.70 -13.33 -16.77
CA LYS A 59 -11.91 -11.98 -16.24
C LYS A 59 -12.09 -12.02 -14.71
N THR A 60 -11.61 -10.99 -14.03
CA THR A 60 -11.85 -10.81 -12.60
C THR A 60 -13.33 -10.50 -12.34
N PRO A 61 -13.90 -10.93 -11.21
CA PRO A 61 -15.25 -10.49 -10.83
C PRO A 61 -15.23 -8.99 -10.47
N THR A 62 -16.32 -8.31 -10.78
CA THR A 62 -16.53 -6.90 -10.47
C THR A 62 -16.92 -6.71 -9.00
N LYS A 63 -16.64 -5.52 -8.45
CA LYS A 63 -17.02 -5.13 -7.08
C LYS A 63 -16.55 -6.14 -6.01
N LYS A 64 -15.43 -6.81 -6.26
CA LYS A 64 -14.76 -7.71 -5.34
C LYS A 64 -13.29 -7.29 -5.20
N ILE A 65 -12.73 -7.56 -4.05
CA ILE A 65 -11.30 -7.35 -3.81
C ILE A 65 -10.54 -8.55 -4.38
N ILE A 66 -9.56 -8.25 -5.21
CA ILE A 66 -8.63 -9.22 -5.77
C ILE A 66 -7.28 -9.02 -5.08
N LYS A 67 -6.65 -10.08 -4.63
CA LYS A 67 -5.31 -10.07 -4.05
C LYS A 67 -4.33 -10.78 -4.98
N PHE A 68 -3.22 -10.14 -5.28
CA PHE A 68 -2.07 -10.75 -5.94
C PHE A 68 -0.95 -10.92 -4.93
N ASN A 69 -0.52 -12.15 -4.71
CA ASN A 69 0.57 -12.49 -3.80
C ASN A 69 1.90 -12.54 -4.54
N GLY A 70 2.98 -12.12 -3.88
CA GLY A 70 4.32 -12.23 -4.43
C GLY A 70 4.68 -11.13 -5.45
N PHE A 71 4.07 -9.95 -5.34
CA PHE A 71 4.54 -8.77 -6.07
C PHE A 71 5.98 -8.46 -5.65
N ARG A 72 6.81 -8.10 -6.64
CA ARG A 72 8.21 -7.72 -6.43
C ARG A 72 8.52 -6.47 -7.25
N SER A 73 9.30 -5.57 -6.67
CA SER A 73 9.96 -4.44 -7.34
C SER A 73 11.38 -4.29 -6.81
N ILE A 74 12.13 -3.31 -7.31
CA ILE A 74 13.49 -3.02 -6.86
C ILE A 74 13.51 -1.63 -6.22
N CYS A 75 14.06 -1.53 -5.02
CA CYS A 75 14.28 -0.23 -4.39
C CYS A 75 15.29 0.58 -5.21
N PRO A 76 14.96 1.80 -5.66
CA PRO A 76 15.86 2.58 -6.51
C PRO A 76 17.08 3.13 -5.76
N VAL A 77 17.07 3.08 -4.42
CA VAL A 77 18.17 3.58 -3.57
C VAL A 77 19.14 2.47 -3.18
N THR A 78 18.61 1.31 -2.78
CA THR A 78 19.43 0.21 -2.23
C THR A 78 19.62 -0.94 -3.20
N SER A 79 18.93 -0.92 -4.34
CA SER A 79 18.90 -2.02 -5.33
C SER A 79 18.42 -3.37 -4.76
N GLN A 80 17.85 -3.35 -3.55
CA GLN A 80 17.28 -4.54 -2.93
C GLN A 80 15.84 -4.78 -3.40
N PRO A 81 15.40 -6.05 -3.45
CA PRO A 81 14.03 -6.37 -3.79
C PRO A 81 13.05 -5.92 -2.70
N ASP A 82 11.95 -5.32 -3.12
CA ASP A 82 10.80 -4.97 -2.31
C ASP A 82 9.65 -5.92 -2.62
N PHE A 83 9.21 -6.69 -1.63
CA PHE A 83 8.11 -7.63 -1.77
C PHE A 83 6.82 -7.07 -1.20
N ALA A 84 5.70 -7.37 -1.85
CA ALA A 84 4.37 -6.94 -1.41
C ALA A 84 3.27 -7.91 -1.83
N ASN A 85 2.10 -7.73 -1.22
CA ASN A 85 0.84 -8.19 -1.79
C ASN A 85 0.04 -6.99 -2.30
N ILE A 86 -0.55 -7.14 -3.48
CA ILE A 86 -1.32 -6.08 -4.14
C ILE A 86 -2.80 -6.40 -4.05
N TYR A 87 -3.58 -5.48 -3.49
CA TYR A 87 -5.02 -5.54 -3.42
C TYR A 87 -5.63 -4.57 -4.42
N ILE A 88 -6.59 -5.06 -5.17
CA ILE A 88 -7.27 -4.28 -6.21
C ILE A 88 -8.77 -4.45 -6.02
N TYR A 89 -9.48 -3.33 -5.90
CA TYR A 89 -10.93 -3.28 -6.03
C TYR A 89 -11.28 -2.53 -7.31
N SER A 90 -12.22 -3.07 -8.09
CA SER A 90 -12.67 -2.45 -9.33
C SER A 90 -14.17 -2.70 -9.55
N ASP A 91 -14.88 -1.68 -10.05
CA ASP A 91 -16.26 -1.79 -10.52
C ASP A 91 -16.34 -2.43 -11.92
N LYS A 92 -15.22 -2.57 -12.61
CA LYS A 92 -15.15 -3.27 -13.91
C LYS A 92 -14.30 -4.53 -13.84
N SER A 93 -14.58 -5.49 -14.70
CA SER A 93 -13.76 -6.70 -14.82
C SER A 93 -12.49 -6.43 -15.60
N ILE A 94 -11.41 -7.07 -15.16
CA ILE A 94 -10.06 -6.96 -15.72
C ILE A 94 -9.66 -8.31 -16.30
N CYS A 95 -8.99 -8.34 -17.43
CA CYS A 95 -8.44 -9.58 -17.99
C CYS A 95 -7.43 -10.19 -17.01
N THR A 96 -7.72 -11.39 -16.50
CA THR A 96 -6.92 -12.05 -15.45
C THR A 96 -5.49 -12.33 -15.89
N SER A 97 -5.31 -12.89 -17.09
CA SER A 97 -3.97 -13.21 -17.61
C SER A 97 -3.13 -11.96 -17.83
N TRP A 98 -3.74 -10.90 -18.38
CA TRP A 98 -3.06 -9.63 -18.55
C TRP A 98 -2.66 -9.02 -17.21
N LEU A 99 -3.56 -9.02 -16.22
CA LEU A 99 -3.30 -8.45 -14.90
C LEU A 99 -2.14 -9.18 -14.20
N LYS A 100 -2.13 -10.52 -14.23
CA LYS A 100 -1.02 -11.31 -13.68
C LYS A 100 0.32 -10.95 -14.35
N LYS A 101 0.37 -10.97 -15.68
CA LYS A 101 1.59 -10.63 -16.44
C LYS A 101 2.06 -9.19 -16.13
N TYR A 102 1.13 -8.25 -16.05
CA TYR A 102 1.44 -6.85 -15.73
C TYR A 102 2.01 -6.69 -14.33
N LEU A 103 1.43 -7.32 -13.31
CA LEU A 103 1.97 -7.25 -11.95
C LEU A 103 3.34 -7.95 -11.83
N ILE A 104 3.55 -9.06 -12.53
CA ILE A 104 4.84 -9.76 -12.60
C ILE A 104 5.92 -8.92 -13.30
N SER A 105 5.54 -8.10 -14.29
CA SER A 105 6.52 -7.27 -15.03
C SER A 105 7.25 -6.23 -14.16
N PHE A 106 6.76 -5.97 -12.94
CA PHE A 106 7.44 -5.11 -11.98
C PHE A 106 8.66 -5.77 -11.32
N ALA A 107 8.89 -7.06 -11.51
CA ALA A 107 9.93 -7.80 -10.77
C ALA A 107 11.32 -7.16 -10.82
N ASN A 108 11.67 -6.49 -11.92
CA ASN A 108 12.94 -5.76 -12.08
C ASN A 108 12.74 -4.25 -12.26
N HIS A 109 11.53 -3.75 -11.96
CA HIS A 109 11.24 -2.32 -12.04
C HIS A 109 11.80 -1.60 -10.82
N GLY A 110 12.69 -0.61 -11.07
CA GLY A 110 13.22 0.30 -10.06
C GLY A 110 12.22 1.40 -9.76
N GLY A 111 11.62 1.39 -8.56
CA GLY A 111 10.66 2.41 -8.17
C GLY A 111 10.32 2.33 -6.69
N PHE A 112 10.00 3.49 -6.09
CA PHE A 112 9.46 3.50 -4.74
C PHE A 112 8.11 2.81 -4.65
N HIS A 113 7.76 2.32 -3.47
CA HIS A 113 6.48 1.62 -3.22
C HIS A 113 5.27 2.43 -3.72
N GLU A 114 5.27 3.73 -3.43
CA GLU A 114 4.21 4.66 -3.82
C GLU A 114 4.13 4.83 -5.34
N GLN A 115 5.28 4.89 -6.02
CA GLN A 115 5.35 5.00 -7.48
C GLN A 115 4.82 3.74 -8.15
N CYS A 116 5.17 2.56 -7.65
CA CYS A 116 4.64 1.30 -8.16
C CYS A 116 3.11 1.26 -8.09
N ILE A 117 2.53 1.66 -6.95
CA ILE A 117 1.08 1.68 -6.78
C ILE A 117 0.41 2.73 -7.67
N GLU A 118 1.01 3.90 -7.84
CA GLU A 118 0.51 4.93 -8.76
C GLU A 118 0.51 4.45 -10.22
N LEU A 119 1.58 3.78 -10.65
CA LEU A 119 1.68 3.20 -12.01
C LEU A 119 0.60 2.13 -12.23
N ILE A 120 0.41 1.22 -11.26
CA ILE A 120 -0.61 0.19 -11.34
C ILE A 120 -2.00 0.82 -11.43
N PHE A 121 -2.30 1.78 -10.54
CA PHE A 121 -3.57 2.49 -10.53
C PHE A 121 -3.85 3.20 -11.85
N THR A 122 -2.91 4.00 -12.33
CA THR A 122 -3.05 4.79 -13.57
C THR A 122 -3.23 3.89 -14.78
N LYS A 123 -2.44 2.81 -14.89
CA LYS A 123 -2.54 1.86 -16.00
C LYS A 123 -3.89 1.14 -16.03
N LEU A 124 -4.38 0.70 -14.87
CA LEU A 124 -5.68 0.04 -14.76
C LEU A 124 -6.82 1.00 -15.10
N LYS A 125 -6.80 2.21 -14.51
CA LYS A 125 -7.82 3.22 -14.74
C LYS A 125 -7.96 3.55 -16.22
N ASN A 126 -6.84 3.82 -16.88
CA ASN A 126 -6.84 4.24 -18.29
C ASN A 126 -7.19 3.09 -19.24
N LYS A 127 -6.66 1.86 -18.99
CA LYS A 127 -6.88 0.72 -19.88
C LYS A 127 -8.33 0.22 -19.86
N TYR A 128 -8.99 0.26 -18.71
CA TYR A 128 -10.32 -0.31 -18.53
C TYR A 128 -11.39 0.74 -18.24
N GLU A 129 -11.04 2.04 -18.28
CA GLU A 129 -11.96 3.16 -18.02
C GLU A 129 -12.76 2.95 -16.72
N ILE A 130 -12.04 2.59 -15.66
CA ILE A 130 -12.64 2.23 -14.37
C ILE A 130 -13.08 3.49 -13.63
N ASN A 131 -14.35 3.55 -13.22
CA ASN A 131 -14.87 4.67 -12.43
C ASN A 131 -14.57 4.52 -10.94
N HIS A 132 -14.70 3.30 -10.42
CA HIS A 132 -14.39 3.00 -9.02
C HIS A 132 -13.24 1.98 -8.93
N LEU A 133 -12.03 2.51 -8.82
CA LEU A 133 -10.80 1.74 -8.66
C LEU A 133 -10.14 2.11 -7.33
N GLU A 134 -9.66 1.11 -6.61
CA GLU A 134 -8.73 1.29 -5.50
C GLU A 134 -7.63 0.24 -5.57
N VAL A 135 -6.37 0.67 -5.45
CA VAL A 135 -5.18 -0.18 -5.43
C VAL A 135 -4.44 0.06 -4.13
N CYS A 136 -4.07 -1.00 -3.45
CA CYS A 136 -3.31 -0.97 -2.20
C CYS A 136 -2.15 -1.94 -2.28
N GLY A 137 -0.95 -1.48 -1.96
CA GLY A 137 0.22 -2.33 -1.74
C GLY A 137 0.45 -2.57 -0.25
N ARG A 138 0.66 -3.82 0.13
CA ARG A 138 1.11 -4.22 1.48
C ARG A 138 2.54 -4.70 1.38
N PHE A 139 3.48 -3.78 1.54
CA PHE A 139 4.90 -4.07 1.43
C PHE A 139 5.44 -4.66 2.73
N GLN A 140 6.40 -5.56 2.60
CA GLN A 140 7.09 -6.14 3.75
C GLN A 140 7.77 -5.07 4.58
N ARG A 141 7.66 -5.22 5.89
CA ARG A 141 8.24 -4.31 6.86
C ARG A 141 9.76 -4.27 6.78
N ARG A 142 10.29 -3.05 6.79
CA ARG A 142 11.72 -2.81 6.92
C ARG A 142 12.02 -1.97 8.15
N GLY A 143 12.83 -2.53 9.05
CA GLY A 143 13.23 -1.83 10.27
C GLY A 143 12.08 -1.40 11.18
N GLY A 144 11.01 -2.18 11.25
CA GLY A 144 9.84 -1.90 12.07
C GLY A 144 8.80 -0.97 11.46
N ILE A 145 8.97 -0.56 10.18
CA ILE A 145 8.07 0.35 9.47
C ILE A 145 7.41 -0.37 8.31
N ASP A 146 6.08 -0.34 8.27
CA ASP A 146 5.26 -0.79 7.15
C ASP A 146 4.95 0.42 6.25
N ILE A 147 5.18 0.29 4.94
CA ILE A 147 4.78 1.29 3.94
C ILE A 147 3.67 0.68 3.12
N ASN A 148 2.47 1.25 3.23
CA ASN A 148 1.25 0.69 2.66
C ASN A 148 0.55 1.73 1.78
N PRO A 149 1.06 2.04 0.58
CA PRO A 149 0.47 3.03 -0.29
C PRO A 149 -0.90 2.58 -0.79
N ILE A 150 -1.83 3.54 -0.83
CA ILE A 150 -3.20 3.34 -1.31
C ILE A 150 -3.53 4.44 -2.30
N ARG A 151 -3.99 4.05 -3.48
CA ARG A 151 -4.48 4.96 -4.51
C ARG A 151 -5.91 4.58 -4.90
N GLY A 152 -6.82 5.55 -4.95
CA GLY A 152 -8.22 5.30 -5.27
C GLY A 152 -8.92 6.50 -5.88
N THR A 153 -9.99 6.24 -6.64
CA THR A 153 -10.82 7.26 -7.29
C THR A 153 -11.70 8.03 -6.32
N HIS A 154 -12.02 7.46 -5.14
CA HIS A 154 -12.88 8.07 -4.15
C HIS A 154 -12.11 8.49 -2.90
N GLN A 155 -12.62 9.49 -2.16
CA GLN A 155 -12.02 9.95 -0.91
C GLN A 155 -12.09 8.89 0.19
N LYS A 156 -13.25 8.22 0.35
CA LYS A 156 -13.40 7.12 1.32
C LYS A 156 -12.73 5.88 0.77
N LYS A 157 -11.65 5.46 1.42
CA LYS A 157 -10.89 4.27 1.02
C LYS A 157 -11.53 3.00 1.59
N MET A 158 -11.53 1.94 0.77
CA MET A 158 -11.96 0.59 1.18
C MET A 158 -10.89 -0.10 2.01
N PHE A 159 -9.62 0.10 1.63
CA PHE A 159 -8.49 -0.50 2.34
C PHE A 159 -8.16 0.33 3.58
N ILE A 160 -8.70 -0.10 4.71
CA ILE A 160 -8.40 0.44 6.02
C ILE A 160 -7.09 -0.13 6.56
N ASN A 161 -6.67 0.32 7.75
CA ASN A 161 -5.43 -0.12 8.36
C ASN A 161 -5.56 -1.56 8.87
N PHE A 162 -5.23 -2.52 8.03
CA PHE A 162 -5.06 -3.94 8.39
C PHE A 162 -3.59 -4.33 8.20
N ARG A 163 -3.20 -5.44 8.78
CA ARG A 163 -1.86 -5.99 8.65
C ARG A 163 -1.94 -7.43 8.19
N GLU A 164 -1.05 -7.80 7.30
CA GLU A 164 -0.89 -9.17 6.87
C GLU A 164 0.10 -9.92 7.76
N PHE A 165 0.03 -11.25 7.73
CA PHE A 165 0.95 -12.11 8.46
C PHE A 165 2.43 -11.87 8.08
N ASN A 166 2.67 -11.56 6.81
CA ASN A 166 4.03 -11.37 6.26
C ASN A 166 4.58 -9.94 6.38
N GLN A 167 3.85 -9.04 7.06
CA GLN A 167 4.33 -7.68 7.31
C GLN A 167 5.04 -7.52 8.64
#